data_38a910508c62d0fa08683bd58339b72b
#
_entry.id   38a910508c62d0fa08683bd58339b72b
#
_cell.length_a   1.000
_cell.length_b   1.000
_cell.length_c   1.000
_cell.angle_alpha   90.00
_cell.angle_beta   90.00
_cell.angle_gamma   90.00
#
_symmetry.space_group_name_H-M   'P 1'
#
loop_
_entity.id
_entity.type
_entity.pdbx_description
1 polymer ?
#
loop_
_entity_poly.entity_id
_entity_poly.type
_entity_poly.pdbx_seq_one_letter_code
_entity_poly.pdbx_strand_id
1 'polypeptide(L)'
;NNLFPGQKNEYFFKQVLKDRVTYGVSLSLNIPIFNRFQTKNNVAKSYINRELSLLNLDNQKLQLQQTIEQAFADAKAASKTFEAATISLKSQREAFKNAQESYNLGASTLFDFDLVRTRLVSAESALIRAKYDFVFKTKVLQFYYGDFNLD
;
A
#
# COMPACT_ATOMS: atom_id res chain seq x y z
N ASN A 1 -17.92 -78.74 -29.33
CA ASN A 1 -19.34 -78.45 -29.07
C ASN A 1 -19.55 -76.95 -29.21
N ASN A 2 -19.79 -76.49 -30.44
CA ASN A 2 -20.23 -75.12 -30.67
C ASN A 2 -21.72 -75.02 -30.41
N LEU A 3 -22.10 -74.45 -29.29
CA LEU A 3 -23.53 -74.34 -28.90
C LEU A 3 -24.28 -73.25 -29.70
N PHE A 4 -23.59 -72.43 -30.47
CA PHE A 4 -24.27 -71.41 -31.31
C PHE A 4 -23.42 -71.16 -32.60
N PRO A 5 -23.68 -71.90 -33.68
CA PRO A 5 -23.06 -71.59 -34.97
C PRO A 5 -23.81 -70.45 -35.63
N GLY A 6 -23.20 -69.30 -35.79
CA GLY A 6 -23.61 -68.36 -36.80
C GLY A 6 -24.17 -66.98 -36.41
N GLN A 7 -23.98 -66.49 -35.19
CA GLN A 7 -24.26 -65.09 -34.94
C GLN A 7 -23.03 -64.22 -35.09
N LYS A 8 -22.97 -63.46 -36.17
CA LYS A 8 -21.92 -62.45 -36.40
C LYS A 8 -22.04 -61.40 -35.30
N ASN A 9 -20.92 -61.09 -34.68
CA ASN A 9 -20.79 -60.07 -33.61
C ASN A 9 -21.29 -58.67 -34.00
N GLU A 10 -21.59 -58.46 -35.30
CA GLU A 10 -22.17 -57.22 -35.79
C GLU A 10 -23.57 -56.91 -35.21
N TYR A 11 -24.36 -57.90 -34.84
CA TYR A 11 -25.67 -57.67 -34.27
C TYR A 11 -25.64 -57.22 -32.83
N PHE A 12 -24.64 -57.67 -32.05
CA PHE A 12 -24.50 -57.29 -30.65
C PHE A 12 -24.18 -55.80 -30.50
N PHE A 13 -23.20 -55.31 -31.24
CA PHE A 13 -22.86 -53.87 -31.18
C PHE A 13 -23.96 -53.00 -31.79
N LYS A 14 -24.65 -53.43 -32.80
CA LYS A 14 -25.77 -52.70 -33.42
C LYS A 14 -26.99 -52.65 -32.47
N GLN A 15 -27.25 -53.71 -31.71
CA GLN A 15 -28.31 -53.81 -30.76
C GLN A 15 -27.99 -52.97 -29.51
N VAL A 16 -26.77 -53.03 -28.98
CA VAL A 16 -26.30 -52.25 -27.85
C VAL A 16 -26.29 -50.74 -28.15
N LEU A 17 -25.89 -50.34 -29.35
CA LEU A 17 -25.87 -48.92 -29.72
C LEU A 17 -27.23 -48.37 -30.11
N LYS A 18 -28.13 -49.22 -30.67
CA LYS A 18 -29.47 -48.79 -31.11
C LYS A 18 -30.48 -48.76 -29.98
N ASP A 19 -30.40 -49.70 -29.04
CA ASP A 19 -31.39 -49.84 -27.97
C ASP A 19 -31.05 -49.14 -26.64
N ARG A 20 -29.80 -48.61 -26.51
CA ARG A 20 -29.32 -47.93 -25.30
C ARG A 20 -29.04 -46.44 -25.45
N VAL A 21 -29.05 -45.91 -26.64
CA VAL A 21 -28.87 -44.48 -26.85
C VAL A 21 -30.23 -43.80 -26.91
N THR A 22 -30.69 -43.36 -25.74
CA THR A 22 -31.91 -42.56 -25.66
C THR A 22 -31.49 -41.09 -25.60
N TYR A 23 -31.77 -40.37 -26.67
CA TYR A 23 -31.62 -38.92 -26.67
C TYR A 23 -32.89 -38.28 -26.15
N GLY A 24 -32.75 -37.62 -25.01
CA GLY A 24 -33.87 -36.85 -24.43
C GLY A 24 -33.50 -35.37 -24.39
N VAL A 25 -34.27 -34.51 -25.00
CA VAL A 25 -34.19 -33.06 -24.83
C VAL A 25 -35.32 -32.67 -23.91
N SER A 26 -35.00 -32.16 -22.71
CA SER A 26 -35.99 -31.64 -21.77
C SER A 26 -35.86 -30.14 -21.62
N LEU A 27 -36.96 -29.43 -21.75
CA LEU A 27 -37.05 -28.00 -21.44
C LEU A 27 -37.95 -27.87 -20.20
N SER A 28 -37.37 -27.34 -19.10
CA SER A 28 -38.14 -27.06 -17.88
C SER A 28 -38.22 -25.56 -17.65
N LEU A 29 -39.42 -25.05 -17.47
CA LEU A 29 -39.72 -23.67 -17.12
C LEU A 29 -40.30 -23.64 -15.70
N ASN A 30 -39.55 -23.07 -14.76
CA ASN A 30 -40.01 -22.90 -13.38
C ASN A 30 -40.36 -21.42 -13.15
N ILE A 31 -41.66 -21.14 -12.99
CA ILE A 31 -42.18 -19.80 -12.71
C ILE A 31 -42.65 -19.74 -11.26
N PRO A 32 -41.88 -19.11 -10.35
CA PRO A 32 -42.28 -18.94 -8.97
C PRO A 32 -43.41 -17.91 -8.87
N ILE A 33 -44.64 -18.36 -8.58
CA ILE A 33 -45.81 -17.47 -8.43
C ILE A 33 -45.78 -16.75 -7.07
N PHE A 34 -45.25 -17.39 -6.05
CA PHE A 34 -45.14 -16.85 -4.70
C PHE A 34 -43.85 -17.34 -4.02
N ASN A 35 -42.95 -16.40 -3.67
CA ASN A 35 -41.66 -16.68 -3.03
C ASN A 35 -41.54 -16.07 -1.62
N ARG A 36 -42.62 -15.89 -0.89
CA ARG A 36 -42.65 -15.31 0.46
C ARG A 36 -41.96 -13.95 0.55
N PHE A 37 -42.09 -13.10 -0.46
CA PHE A 37 -41.42 -11.79 -0.57
C PHE A 37 -39.89 -11.86 -0.60
N GLN A 38 -39.29 -13.01 -0.86
CA GLN A 38 -37.84 -13.19 -0.85
C GLN A 38 -37.15 -12.27 -1.86
N THR A 39 -37.71 -12.14 -3.06
CA THR A 39 -37.17 -11.22 -4.09
C THR A 39 -37.24 -9.77 -3.62
N LYS A 40 -38.37 -9.33 -3.04
CA LYS A 40 -38.54 -7.97 -2.51
C LYS A 40 -37.55 -7.69 -1.38
N ASN A 41 -37.34 -8.64 -0.49
CA ASN A 41 -36.38 -8.51 0.60
C ASN A 41 -34.91 -8.48 0.08
N ASN A 42 -34.60 -9.27 -0.93
CA ASN A 42 -33.26 -9.26 -1.54
C ASN A 42 -32.99 -7.93 -2.24
N VAL A 43 -33.98 -7.35 -2.94
CA VAL A 43 -33.86 -6.01 -3.51
C VAL A 43 -33.64 -4.96 -2.43
N ALA A 44 -34.43 -4.99 -1.35
CA ALA A 44 -34.25 -4.06 -0.22
C ALA A 44 -32.85 -4.19 0.42
N LYS A 45 -32.36 -5.42 0.63
CA LYS A 45 -30.99 -5.67 1.11
C LYS A 45 -29.93 -5.11 0.15
N SER A 46 -30.14 -5.24 -1.15
CA SER A 46 -29.20 -4.70 -2.15
C SER A 46 -29.14 -3.16 -2.12
N TYR A 47 -30.27 -2.48 -1.88
CA TYR A 47 -30.29 -1.05 -1.66
C TYR A 47 -29.50 -0.64 -0.41
N ILE A 48 -29.70 -1.34 0.71
CA ILE A 48 -28.95 -1.10 1.94
C ILE A 48 -27.45 -1.35 1.75
N ASN A 49 -27.09 -2.43 1.07
CA ASN A 49 -25.68 -2.74 0.77
C ASN A 49 -25.04 -1.68 -0.13
N ARG A 50 -25.77 -1.14 -1.09
CA ARG A 50 -25.31 -0.01 -1.91
C ARG A 50 -25.05 1.22 -1.04
N GLU A 51 -25.96 1.55 -0.14
CA GLU A 51 -25.81 2.70 0.76
C GLU A 51 -24.61 2.53 1.68
N LEU A 52 -24.43 1.35 2.27
CA LEU A 52 -23.25 1.01 3.07
C LEU A 52 -21.96 1.14 2.26
N SER A 53 -21.97 0.76 0.99
CA SER A 53 -20.80 0.92 0.11
C SER A 53 -20.48 2.37 -0.19
N LEU A 54 -21.49 3.24 -0.34
CA LEU A 54 -21.30 4.67 -0.50
C LEU A 54 -20.73 5.33 0.76
N LEU A 55 -21.25 4.96 1.93
CA LEU A 55 -20.71 5.43 3.21
C LEU A 55 -19.26 4.98 3.42
N ASN A 56 -18.93 3.74 3.07
CA ASN A 56 -17.56 3.24 3.12
C ASN A 56 -16.63 4.00 2.17
N LEU A 57 -17.10 4.32 0.96
CA LEU A 57 -16.35 5.15 0.02
C LEU A 57 -16.06 6.54 0.60
N ASP A 58 -17.05 7.18 1.19
CA ASP A 58 -16.88 8.51 1.78
C ASP A 58 -15.93 8.47 2.99
N ASN A 59 -16.01 7.44 3.83
CA ASN A 59 -15.05 7.22 4.91
C ASN A 59 -13.62 7.04 4.38
N GLN A 60 -13.43 6.29 3.29
CA GLN A 60 -12.11 6.11 2.67
C GLN A 60 -11.57 7.43 2.09
N LYS A 61 -12.43 8.26 1.49
CA LYS A 61 -12.03 9.60 1.02
C LYS A 61 -11.55 10.49 2.18
N LEU A 62 -12.30 10.50 3.29
CA LEU A 62 -11.90 11.27 4.48
C LEU A 62 -10.57 10.78 5.06
N GLN A 63 -10.36 9.46 5.15
CA GLN A 63 -9.09 8.89 5.59
C GLN A 63 -7.94 9.26 4.67
N LEU A 64 -8.16 9.21 3.35
CA LEU A 64 -7.15 9.63 2.38
C LEU A 64 -6.81 11.11 2.53
N GLN A 65 -7.83 11.97 2.67
CA GLN A 65 -7.62 13.39 2.92
C GLN A 65 -6.77 13.64 4.16
N GLN A 66 -7.11 13.00 5.30
CA GLN A 66 -6.33 13.09 6.53
C GLN A 66 -4.87 12.64 6.32
N THR A 67 -4.66 11.57 5.58
CA THR A 67 -3.32 11.06 5.29
C THR A 67 -2.50 12.06 4.47
N ILE A 68 -3.11 12.70 3.48
CA ILE A 68 -2.46 13.74 2.66
C ILE A 68 -2.13 14.98 3.50
N GLU A 69 -3.08 15.45 4.32
CA GLU A 69 -2.86 16.59 5.21
C GLU A 69 -1.74 16.32 6.22
N GLN A 70 -1.68 15.10 6.77
CA GLN A 70 -0.59 14.67 7.64
C GLN A 70 0.75 14.63 6.91
N ALA A 71 0.79 14.05 5.70
CA ALA A 71 2.02 14.00 4.90
C ALA A 71 2.53 15.41 4.54
N PHE A 72 1.61 16.35 4.27
CA PHE A 72 1.97 17.75 4.04
C PHE A 72 2.56 18.41 5.31
N ALA A 73 1.90 18.22 6.45
CA ALA A 73 2.39 18.76 7.73
C ALA A 73 3.76 18.18 8.08
N ASP A 74 3.96 16.88 7.87
CA ASP A 74 5.23 16.19 8.11
C ASP A 74 6.35 16.70 7.20
N ALA A 75 6.08 16.87 5.90
CA ALA A 75 7.06 17.43 4.96
C ALA A 75 7.45 18.88 5.33
N LYS A 76 6.46 19.69 5.75
CA LYS A 76 6.70 21.06 6.21
C LYS A 76 7.53 21.08 7.50
N ALA A 77 7.24 20.21 8.46
CA ALA A 77 8.01 20.09 9.70
C ALA A 77 9.44 19.63 9.42
N ALA A 78 9.64 18.64 8.55
CA ALA A 78 10.96 18.16 8.13
C ALA A 78 11.80 19.25 7.43
N SER A 79 11.16 20.08 6.58
CA SER A 79 11.83 21.25 5.97
C SER A 79 12.35 22.22 7.03
N LYS A 80 11.56 22.52 8.05
CA LYS A 80 11.98 23.39 9.14
C LYS A 80 13.08 22.78 10.02
N THR A 81 13.02 21.49 10.23
CA THR A 81 14.06 20.73 10.95
C THR A 81 15.38 20.77 10.18
N PHE A 82 15.34 20.59 8.86
CA PHE A 82 16.53 20.69 8.00
C PHE A 82 17.13 22.10 8.00
N GLU A 83 16.29 23.13 7.91
CA GLU A 83 16.73 24.53 8.00
C GLU A 83 17.43 24.81 9.35
N ALA A 84 16.82 24.38 10.46
CA ALA A 84 17.39 24.54 11.81
C ALA A 84 18.70 23.77 11.98
N ALA A 85 18.79 22.53 11.46
CA ALA A 85 20.03 21.75 11.50
C ALA A 85 21.15 22.39 10.67
N THR A 86 20.81 23.03 9.55
CA THR A 86 21.78 23.78 8.72
C THR A 86 22.36 24.96 9.47
N ILE A 87 21.51 25.74 10.15
CA ILE A 87 21.94 26.89 10.98
C ILE A 87 22.79 26.40 12.15
N SER A 88 22.35 25.34 12.84
CA SER A 88 23.08 24.73 13.94
C SER A 88 24.48 24.28 13.54
N LEU A 89 24.60 23.57 12.40
CA LEU A 89 25.89 23.13 11.88
C LEU A 89 26.84 24.32 11.59
N LYS A 90 26.30 25.39 10.98
CA LYS A 90 27.10 26.61 10.73
C LYS A 90 27.65 27.16 12.05
N SER A 91 26.85 27.30 13.09
CA SER A 91 27.27 27.78 14.39
C SER A 91 28.30 26.86 15.06
N GLN A 92 28.12 25.52 14.96
CA GLN A 92 29.10 24.57 15.50
C GLN A 92 30.44 24.58 14.76
N ARG A 93 30.42 24.83 13.45
CA ARG A 93 31.66 24.99 12.67
C ARG A 93 32.47 26.23 13.10
N GLU A 94 31.80 27.36 13.33
CA GLU A 94 32.43 28.55 13.85
C GLU A 94 32.97 28.35 15.28
N ALA A 95 32.19 27.72 16.15
CA ALA A 95 32.63 27.36 17.49
C ALA A 95 33.87 26.43 17.47
N PHE A 96 33.87 25.44 16.57
CA PHE A 96 35.03 24.53 16.41
C PHE A 96 36.27 25.27 15.96
N LYS A 97 36.14 26.18 14.97
CA LYS A 97 37.25 27.00 14.49
C LYS A 97 37.87 27.83 15.62
N ASN A 98 37.04 28.52 16.40
CA ASN A 98 37.48 29.30 17.55
C ASN A 98 38.13 28.42 18.63
N ALA A 99 37.57 27.25 18.93
CA ALA A 99 38.16 26.30 19.88
C ALA A 99 39.52 25.78 19.40
N GLN A 100 39.67 25.52 18.11
CA GLN A 100 40.91 25.06 17.49
C GLN A 100 42.00 26.13 17.60
N GLU A 101 41.66 27.39 17.34
CA GLU A 101 42.58 28.51 17.50
C GLU A 101 43.01 28.70 18.96
N SER A 102 42.07 28.66 19.90
CA SER A 102 42.33 28.75 21.34
C SER A 102 43.22 27.61 21.85
N TYR A 103 43.00 26.38 21.36
CA TYR A 103 43.82 25.22 21.70
C TYR A 103 45.25 25.37 21.16
N ASN A 104 45.41 25.82 19.90
CA ASN A 104 46.70 26.02 19.28
C ASN A 104 47.54 27.10 19.99
N LEU A 105 46.88 28.09 20.58
CA LEU A 105 47.51 29.15 21.36
C LEU A 105 47.74 28.74 22.84
N GLY A 106 47.39 27.51 23.24
CA GLY A 106 47.50 27.03 24.60
C GLY A 106 46.50 27.66 25.60
N ALA A 107 45.47 28.34 25.09
CA ALA A 107 44.46 29.04 25.89
C ALA A 107 43.27 28.13 26.28
N SER A 108 43.18 26.91 25.76
CA SER A 108 42.14 25.93 26.11
C SER A 108 42.71 24.54 26.34
N THR A 109 42.00 23.70 27.11
CA THR A 109 42.41 22.32 27.36
C THR A 109 42.03 21.39 26.21
N LEU A 110 42.72 20.25 26.07
CA LEU A 110 42.35 19.19 25.12
C LEU A 110 40.88 18.70 25.37
N PHE A 111 40.46 18.66 26.61
CA PHE A 111 39.11 18.26 26.97
C PHE A 111 38.05 19.22 26.40
N ASP A 112 38.26 20.51 26.54
CA ASP A 112 37.35 21.54 26.00
C ASP A 112 37.32 21.49 24.47
N PHE A 113 38.46 21.32 23.82
CA PHE A 113 38.57 21.17 22.36
C PHE A 113 37.79 19.92 21.87
N ASP A 114 37.99 18.74 22.51
CA ASP A 114 37.30 17.51 22.14
C ASP A 114 35.79 17.57 22.38
N LEU A 115 35.36 18.31 23.40
CA LEU A 115 33.92 18.56 23.62
C LEU A 115 33.29 19.31 22.46
N VAL A 116 33.94 20.39 21.97
CA VAL A 116 33.45 21.16 20.82
C VAL A 116 33.51 20.36 19.54
N ARG A 117 34.54 19.56 19.34
CA ARG A 117 34.69 18.63 18.21
C ARG A 117 33.52 17.60 18.19
N THR A 118 33.18 17.02 19.34
CA THR A 118 32.08 16.06 19.46
C THR A 118 30.73 16.72 19.12
N ARG A 119 30.53 17.98 19.55
CA ARG A 119 29.33 18.76 19.18
C ARG A 119 29.24 19.01 17.68
N LEU A 120 30.37 19.32 17.01
CA LEU A 120 30.42 19.50 15.56
C LEU A 120 29.99 18.19 14.84
N VAL A 121 30.60 17.05 15.20
CA VAL A 121 30.27 15.74 14.60
C VAL A 121 28.80 15.38 14.81
N SER A 122 28.25 15.68 16.01
CA SER A 122 26.83 15.49 16.30
C SER A 122 25.93 16.36 15.41
N ALA A 123 26.30 17.62 15.19
CA ALA A 123 25.56 18.55 14.32
C ALA A 123 25.62 18.11 12.84
N GLU A 124 26.78 17.62 12.37
CA GLU A 124 26.92 17.06 11.01
C GLU A 124 26.02 15.84 10.82
N SER A 125 26.01 14.94 11.79
CA SER A 125 25.13 13.75 11.77
C SER A 125 23.64 14.14 11.82
N ALA A 126 23.28 15.17 12.59
CA ALA A 126 21.92 15.68 12.67
C ALA A 126 21.47 16.31 11.34
N LEU A 127 22.33 17.07 10.67
CA LEU A 127 22.04 17.63 9.35
C LEU A 127 21.78 16.55 8.31
N ILE A 128 22.62 15.51 8.27
CA ILE A 128 22.47 14.40 7.32
C ILE A 128 21.10 13.72 7.53
N ARG A 129 20.77 13.40 8.77
CA ARG A 129 19.45 12.80 9.10
C ARG A 129 18.28 13.69 8.70
N ALA A 130 18.35 14.98 9.05
CA ALA A 130 17.30 15.94 8.73
C ALA A 130 17.13 16.12 7.22
N LYS A 131 18.22 16.11 6.45
CA LYS A 131 18.21 16.18 4.97
C LYS A 131 17.46 14.99 4.36
N TYR A 132 17.82 13.77 4.76
CA TYR A 132 17.19 12.59 4.20
C TYR A 132 15.74 12.43 4.66
N ASP A 133 15.41 12.81 5.90
CA ASP A 133 14.03 12.85 6.39
C ASP A 133 13.16 13.82 5.56
N PHE A 134 13.67 15.02 5.29
CA PHE A 134 13.00 15.99 4.43
C PHE A 134 12.80 15.47 3.00
N VAL A 135 13.84 14.90 2.38
CA VAL A 135 13.73 14.32 1.03
C VAL A 135 12.69 13.20 1.00
N PHE A 136 12.75 12.29 1.97
CA PHE A 136 11.81 11.17 2.05
C PHE A 136 10.36 11.65 2.19
N LYS A 137 10.09 12.55 3.15
CA LYS A 137 8.73 13.08 3.38
C LYS A 137 8.21 13.88 2.19
N THR A 138 9.10 14.58 1.47
CA THR A 138 8.73 15.28 0.24
C THR A 138 8.38 14.28 -0.87
N LYS A 139 9.12 13.18 -1.02
CA LYS A 139 8.79 12.13 -2.00
C LYS A 139 7.49 11.40 -1.67
N VAL A 140 7.21 11.15 -0.39
CA VAL A 140 5.91 10.61 0.05
C VAL A 140 4.76 11.56 -0.32
N LEU A 141 4.93 12.85 -0.12
CA LEU A 141 3.93 13.85 -0.51
C LEU A 141 3.73 13.88 -2.03
N GLN A 142 4.81 13.87 -2.83
CA GLN A 142 4.75 13.80 -4.29
C GLN A 142 4.00 12.56 -4.78
N PHE A 143 4.20 11.41 -4.12
CA PHE A 143 3.47 10.18 -4.42
C PHE A 143 1.95 10.38 -4.29
N TYR A 144 1.47 11.04 -3.24
CA TYR A 144 0.05 11.32 -3.06
C TYR A 144 -0.51 12.31 -4.09
N TYR A 145 0.30 13.20 -4.65
CA TYR A 145 -0.10 14.10 -5.74
C TYR A 145 -0.04 13.44 -7.13
N GLY A 146 0.46 12.23 -7.23
CA GLY A 146 0.60 11.52 -8.51
C GLY A 146 1.80 11.99 -9.36
N ASP A 147 2.68 12.82 -8.82
CA ASP A 147 3.89 13.36 -9.48
C ASP A 147 5.14 12.63 -8.93
N PHE A 148 5.15 11.31 -9.09
CA PHE A 148 6.23 10.48 -8.58
C PHE A 148 7.21 10.12 -9.70
N ASN A 149 8.28 10.90 -9.85
CA ASN A 149 9.45 10.55 -10.64
C ASN A 149 10.53 9.94 -9.73
N LEU A 150 11.03 8.78 -10.13
CA LEU A 150 12.13 8.03 -9.45
C LEU A 150 13.53 8.45 -9.94
N ASP A 151 13.66 9.63 -10.61
CA ASP A 151 14.95 10.13 -11.09
C ASP A 151 15.90 10.57 -9.96
#